data_adbf26fcc82d6159e5ef083fa608fb63
#
_entry.id   adbf26fcc82d6159e5ef083fa608fb63
#
_cell.length_a   1.000
_cell.length_b   1.000
_cell.length_c   1.000
_cell.angle_alpha   90.00
_cell.angle_beta   90.00
_cell.angle_gamma   90.00
#
_symmetry.space_group_name_H-M   'P 1'
#
loop_
_entity.id
_entity.type
_entity.pdbx_description
1 polymer ?
#
loop_
_entity_poly.entity_id
_entity_poly.type
_entity_poly.pdbx_seq_one_letter_code
_entity_poly.pdbx_strand_id
1 'polypeptide(L)'
;MTSEHTDGPRTITKFDSLGPYDNNAYLVADRDAGEALIVDMPAGSRELLAAVGDLKVTAIVLTHTHPDHWADYDLVKNATGARVHCHPAEVIMPTAKIDLPLSDGEEITVGGGAVRALHTPGHTPGSTCYLAGRVLFSGDVLFPGGPGRTQSPADLQQTIASITQRLYPLPEDTLVLPGHGADTTIGDSRREYAAFSSRQHPPDLHGDVLWAG
;
A
#
# COMPACT_ATOMS: atom_id res chain seq x y z
N MET A 1 9.32 7.00 -13.18
CA MET A 1 10.14 8.02 -12.45
C MET A 1 10.30 7.57 -11.01
N THR A 2 11.27 8.14 -10.27
CA THR A 2 11.45 7.80 -8.84
C THR A 2 11.38 9.06 -8.00
N SER A 3 10.77 8.97 -6.82
CA SER A 3 10.82 10.00 -5.79
C SER A 3 11.27 9.38 -4.47
N GLU A 4 11.87 10.19 -3.58
CA GLU A 4 12.40 9.73 -2.32
C GLU A 4 11.82 10.52 -1.15
N HIS A 5 11.51 9.80 -0.08
CA HIS A 5 11.06 10.33 1.21
C HIS A 5 11.92 9.75 2.33
N THR A 6 11.93 10.37 3.49
CA THR A 6 12.70 9.89 4.64
C THR A 6 11.81 9.58 5.83
N ASP A 7 12.18 8.55 6.58
CA ASP A 7 11.57 8.19 7.85
C ASP A 7 12.67 7.77 8.83
N GLY A 8 13.13 8.71 9.64
CA GLY A 8 14.32 8.53 10.47
C GLY A 8 15.55 8.18 9.63
N PRO A 9 16.24 7.05 9.92
CA PRO A 9 17.39 6.58 9.15
C PRO A 9 17.00 5.92 7.82
N ARG A 10 15.71 5.71 7.56
CA ARG A 10 15.23 4.99 6.38
C ARG A 10 14.93 5.94 5.23
N THR A 11 15.32 5.52 4.04
CA THR A 11 14.89 6.12 2.77
C THR A 11 13.74 5.28 2.20
N ILE A 12 12.69 5.95 1.78
CA ILE A 12 11.55 5.35 1.09
C ILE A 12 11.61 5.82 -0.36
N THR A 13 11.89 4.90 -1.27
CA THR A 13 11.93 5.20 -2.71
C THR A 13 10.63 4.70 -3.34
N LYS A 14 9.90 5.59 -4.00
CA LYS A 14 8.75 5.27 -4.85
C LYS A 14 9.23 5.00 -6.27
N PHE A 15 8.77 3.93 -6.86
CA PHE A 15 8.87 3.59 -8.29
C PHE A 15 7.47 3.70 -8.86
N ASP A 16 7.24 4.70 -9.68
CA ASP A 16 5.93 4.98 -10.25
C ASP A 16 5.82 4.56 -11.72
N SER A 17 4.58 4.53 -12.23
CA SER A 17 4.27 4.23 -13.62
C SER A 17 4.82 2.88 -14.10
N LEU A 18 4.77 1.89 -13.20
CA LEU A 18 5.23 0.53 -13.49
C LEU A 18 4.15 -0.27 -14.22
N GLY A 19 4.58 -1.02 -15.25
CA GLY A 19 3.70 -1.91 -16.00
C GLY A 19 2.56 -1.20 -16.74
N PRO A 20 1.55 -1.96 -17.19
CA PRO A 20 0.47 -1.43 -18.04
C PRO A 20 -0.64 -0.68 -17.27
N TYR A 21 -0.62 -0.72 -15.94
CA TYR A 21 -1.65 -0.13 -15.07
C TYR A 21 -1.12 1.05 -14.24
N ASP A 22 0.07 1.58 -14.57
CA ASP A 22 0.72 2.68 -13.84
C ASP A 22 0.86 2.41 -12.34
N ASN A 23 1.22 1.16 -11.97
CA ASN A 23 1.40 0.77 -10.59
C ASN A 23 2.57 1.52 -9.94
N ASN A 24 2.46 1.68 -8.64
CA ASN A 24 3.56 2.08 -7.78
C ASN A 24 4.08 0.87 -6.98
N ALA A 25 5.39 0.85 -6.76
CA ALA A 25 6.05 -0.04 -5.82
C ALA A 25 7.01 0.75 -4.94
N TYR A 26 7.34 0.22 -3.77
CA TYR A 26 8.15 0.97 -2.82
C TYR A 26 9.27 0.13 -2.24
N LEU A 27 10.42 0.78 -2.06
CA LEU A 27 11.58 0.26 -1.34
C LEU A 27 11.77 1.08 -0.07
N VAL A 28 11.63 0.45 1.09
CA VAL A 28 11.98 1.02 2.39
C VAL A 28 13.37 0.50 2.75
N ALA A 29 14.38 1.34 2.78
CA ALA A 29 15.77 0.94 2.95
C ALA A 29 16.43 1.67 4.11
N ASP A 30 17.07 0.93 5.00
CA ASP A 30 18.05 1.43 5.96
C ASP A 30 19.45 1.02 5.47
N ARG A 31 20.15 1.96 4.84
CA ARG A 31 21.44 1.67 4.22
C ARG A 31 22.57 1.45 5.24
N ASP A 32 22.47 2.06 6.41
CA ASP A 32 23.45 1.88 7.49
C ASP A 32 23.31 0.49 8.13
N ALA A 33 22.08 0.00 8.23
CA ALA A 33 21.80 -1.36 8.67
C ALA A 33 22.02 -2.43 7.57
N GLY A 34 22.08 -2.02 6.30
CA GLY A 34 22.17 -2.93 5.16
C GLY A 34 20.89 -3.71 4.91
N GLU A 35 19.72 -3.17 5.29
CA GLU A 35 18.43 -3.85 5.21
C GLU A 35 17.40 -3.08 4.40
N ALA A 36 16.48 -3.81 3.77
CA ALA A 36 15.37 -3.24 3.02
C ALA A 36 14.09 -4.07 3.15
N LEU A 37 12.95 -3.42 2.86
CA LEU A 37 11.64 -4.03 2.71
C LEU A 37 11.02 -3.54 1.40
N ILE A 38 10.33 -4.43 0.69
CA ILE A 38 9.62 -4.11 -0.56
C ILE A 38 8.12 -4.11 -0.29
N VAL A 39 7.42 -3.09 -0.80
CA VAL A 39 5.95 -3.03 -0.82
C VAL A 39 5.49 -3.16 -2.27
N ASP A 40 4.77 -4.22 -2.55
CA ASP A 40 4.29 -4.69 -3.85
C ASP A 40 5.42 -4.97 -4.88
N MET A 41 5.10 -5.75 -5.90
CA MET A 41 6.03 -6.17 -6.95
C MET A 41 5.32 -6.27 -8.31
N PRO A 42 4.83 -5.12 -8.81
CA PRO A 42 4.15 -5.04 -10.11
C PRO A 42 5.10 -5.34 -11.27
N ALA A 43 4.53 -5.49 -12.47
CA ALA A 43 5.33 -5.60 -13.68
C ALA A 43 6.25 -4.36 -13.82
N GLY A 44 7.52 -4.57 -14.16
CA GLY A 44 8.52 -3.49 -14.25
C GLY A 44 9.38 -3.32 -13.00
N SER A 45 9.30 -4.21 -12.01
CA SER A 45 10.08 -4.16 -10.76
C SER A 45 11.60 -4.32 -10.92
N ARG A 46 12.14 -4.34 -12.15
CA ARG A 46 13.60 -4.40 -12.38
C ARG A 46 14.34 -3.17 -11.86
N GLU A 47 13.75 -1.98 -11.98
CA GLU A 47 14.36 -0.75 -11.44
C GLU A 47 14.40 -0.77 -9.91
N LEU A 48 13.33 -1.26 -9.27
CA LEU A 48 13.29 -1.48 -7.84
C LEU A 48 14.40 -2.44 -7.40
N LEU A 49 14.56 -3.57 -8.08
CA LEU A 49 15.62 -4.54 -7.79
C LEU A 49 17.02 -3.95 -7.99
N ALA A 50 17.21 -3.10 -8.98
CA ALA A 50 18.49 -2.40 -9.17
C ALA A 50 18.79 -1.45 -8.00
N ALA A 51 17.78 -0.79 -7.43
CA ALA A 51 17.92 0.09 -6.28
C ALA A 51 18.15 -0.66 -4.95
N VAL A 52 17.71 -1.91 -4.84
CA VAL A 52 18.06 -2.79 -3.71
C VAL A 52 19.57 -2.93 -3.59
N GLY A 53 20.28 -3.13 -4.72
CA GLY A 53 21.74 -3.30 -4.71
C GLY A 53 22.18 -4.44 -3.79
N ASP A 54 23.09 -4.14 -2.87
CA ASP A 54 23.64 -5.12 -1.92
C ASP A 54 22.83 -5.23 -0.62
N LEU A 55 21.69 -4.52 -0.50
CA LEU A 55 20.86 -4.57 0.70
C LEU A 55 20.18 -5.95 0.83
N LYS A 56 20.09 -6.43 2.05
CA LYS A 56 19.31 -7.62 2.39
C LYS A 56 17.84 -7.25 2.46
N VAL A 57 17.03 -7.77 1.54
CA VAL A 57 15.57 -7.63 1.64
C VAL A 57 15.07 -8.56 2.75
N THR A 58 14.57 -7.99 3.84
CA THR A 58 14.08 -8.74 5.02
C THR A 58 12.67 -9.26 4.82
N ALA A 59 11.84 -8.53 4.07
CA ALA A 59 10.46 -8.92 3.76
C ALA A 59 9.97 -8.27 2.45
N ILE A 60 9.01 -8.91 1.84
CA ILE A 60 8.13 -8.36 0.81
C ILE A 60 6.73 -8.34 1.40
N VAL A 61 6.05 -7.21 1.39
CA VAL A 61 4.67 -7.09 1.85
C VAL A 61 3.76 -6.75 0.68
N LEU A 62 2.60 -7.40 0.60
CA LEU A 62 1.58 -7.08 -0.40
C LEU A 62 0.47 -6.26 0.25
N THR A 63 0.12 -5.13 -0.37
CA THR A 63 -1.02 -4.32 0.05
C THR A 63 -2.32 -5.08 -0.14
N HIS A 64 -2.44 -5.80 -1.25
CA HIS A 64 -3.53 -6.70 -1.58
C HIS A 64 -3.09 -7.63 -2.74
N THR A 65 -3.98 -8.52 -3.20
CA THR A 65 -3.57 -9.56 -4.15
C THR A 65 -4.20 -9.44 -5.54
N HIS A 66 -4.59 -8.24 -6.00
CA HIS A 66 -4.88 -8.07 -7.42
C HIS A 66 -3.63 -8.37 -8.25
N PRO A 67 -3.77 -9.02 -9.41
CA PRO A 67 -2.64 -9.58 -10.17
C PRO A 67 -1.57 -8.57 -10.56
N ASP A 68 -1.94 -7.34 -10.77
CA ASP A 68 -1.02 -6.26 -11.15
C ASP A 68 -0.06 -5.87 -10.03
N HIS A 69 -0.42 -6.04 -8.73
CA HIS A 69 0.45 -5.76 -7.58
C HIS A 69 1.53 -6.81 -7.33
N TRP A 70 1.47 -7.96 -7.98
CA TRP A 70 2.45 -9.04 -7.83
C TRP A 70 2.87 -9.69 -9.15
N ALA A 71 2.72 -8.97 -10.27
CA ALA A 71 3.00 -9.48 -11.60
C ALA A 71 4.46 -9.94 -11.79
N ASP A 72 5.42 -9.30 -11.12
CA ASP A 72 6.85 -9.67 -11.11
C ASP A 72 7.24 -10.53 -9.90
N TYR A 73 6.27 -11.27 -9.30
CA TYR A 73 6.50 -12.12 -8.14
C TYR A 73 7.75 -13.02 -8.30
N ASP A 74 7.79 -13.82 -9.37
CA ASP A 74 8.88 -14.78 -9.55
C ASP A 74 10.23 -14.08 -9.74
N LEU A 75 10.24 -12.92 -10.42
CA LEU A 75 11.43 -12.10 -10.61
C LEU A 75 11.97 -11.59 -9.26
N VAL A 76 11.12 -10.94 -8.46
CA VAL A 76 11.52 -10.32 -7.20
C VAL A 76 11.84 -11.38 -6.14
N LYS A 77 11.01 -12.42 -6.05
CA LYS A 77 11.20 -13.53 -5.10
C LYS A 77 12.53 -14.27 -5.35
N ASN A 78 12.85 -14.59 -6.62
CA ASN A 78 14.09 -15.28 -6.96
C ASN A 78 15.32 -14.40 -6.76
N ALA A 79 15.23 -13.10 -7.02
CA ALA A 79 16.34 -12.17 -6.85
C ALA A 79 16.68 -11.91 -5.38
N THR A 80 15.68 -11.84 -4.50
CA THR A 80 15.87 -11.45 -3.10
C THR A 80 15.86 -12.61 -2.11
N GLY A 81 15.18 -13.71 -2.44
CA GLY A 81 14.90 -14.80 -1.51
C GLY A 81 14.01 -14.41 -0.31
N ALA A 82 13.56 -13.17 -0.25
CA ALA A 82 12.79 -12.64 0.87
C ALA A 82 11.42 -13.32 0.99
N ARG A 83 10.86 -13.36 2.21
CA ARG A 83 9.52 -13.92 2.45
C ARG A 83 8.45 -12.93 2.03
N VAL A 84 7.40 -13.47 1.40
CA VAL A 84 6.22 -12.70 1.00
C VAL A 84 5.17 -12.79 2.10
N HIS A 85 4.76 -11.63 2.58
CA HIS A 85 3.75 -11.45 3.63
C HIS A 85 2.48 -10.87 3.02
N CYS A 86 1.33 -11.39 3.44
CA CYS A 86 0.03 -10.92 3.00
C CYS A 86 -1.01 -11.18 4.09
N HIS A 87 -2.06 -10.36 4.13
CA HIS A 87 -3.16 -10.60 5.06
C HIS A 87 -3.90 -11.90 4.72
N PRO A 88 -4.23 -12.76 5.71
CA PRO A 88 -4.81 -14.09 5.44
C PRO A 88 -6.23 -14.06 4.85
N ALA A 89 -6.91 -12.91 4.88
CA ALA A 89 -8.21 -12.74 4.21
C ALA A 89 -8.09 -12.49 2.69
N GLU A 90 -6.89 -12.37 2.14
CA GLU A 90 -6.69 -12.31 0.69
C GLU A 90 -6.95 -13.67 0.04
N VAL A 91 -7.65 -13.64 -1.10
CA VAL A 91 -8.15 -14.87 -1.75
C VAL A 91 -7.79 -14.99 -3.22
N ILE A 92 -7.22 -13.94 -3.84
CA ILE A 92 -6.94 -13.91 -5.29
C ILE A 92 -5.61 -14.60 -5.59
N MET A 93 -4.57 -14.31 -4.81
CA MET A 93 -3.26 -14.95 -4.97
C MET A 93 -3.31 -16.39 -4.45
N PRO A 94 -2.70 -17.36 -5.16
CA PRO A 94 -2.57 -18.71 -4.63
C PRO A 94 -1.82 -18.71 -3.28
N THR A 95 -2.38 -19.38 -2.28
CA THR A 95 -1.81 -19.42 -0.91
C THR A 95 -0.38 -19.97 -0.88
N ALA A 96 0.01 -20.83 -1.82
CA ALA A 96 1.36 -21.35 -1.96
C ALA A 96 2.42 -20.28 -2.29
N LYS A 97 2.00 -19.09 -2.73
CA LYS A 97 2.89 -17.95 -2.99
C LYS A 97 3.04 -17.01 -1.78
N ILE A 98 2.28 -17.22 -0.72
CA ILE A 98 2.34 -16.45 0.52
C ILE A 98 3.16 -17.24 1.53
N ASP A 99 4.31 -16.72 1.93
CA ASP A 99 5.19 -17.42 2.88
C ASP A 99 4.74 -17.26 4.33
N LEU A 100 4.20 -16.09 4.68
CA LEU A 100 3.76 -15.78 6.04
C LEU A 100 2.48 -14.94 6.03
N PRO A 101 1.49 -15.29 6.86
CA PRO A 101 0.36 -14.40 7.10
C PRO A 101 0.85 -13.15 7.85
N LEU A 102 0.18 -12.03 7.63
CA LEU A 102 0.44 -10.78 8.34
C LEU A 102 -0.86 -10.25 8.91
N SER A 103 -0.92 -10.13 10.23
CA SER A 103 -2.13 -9.72 10.95
C SER A 103 -2.17 -8.21 11.19
N ASP A 104 -3.35 -7.70 11.51
CA ASP A 104 -3.53 -6.30 11.90
C ASP A 104 -2.65 -5.92 13.09
N GLY A 105 -1.99 -4.78 12.99
CA GLY A 105 -1.10 -4.24 14.02
C GLY A 105 0.29 -4.88 14.07
N GLU A 106 0.54 -5.94 13.30
CA GLU A 106 1.86 -6.58 13.23
C GLU A 106 2.91 -5.62 12.65
N GLU A 107 4.13 -5.73 13.16
CA GLU A 107 5.25 -4.89 12.76
C GLU A 107 6.37 -5.73 12.13
N ILE A 108 6.88 -5.28 11.01
CA ILE A 108 8.05 -5.85 10.35
C ILE A 108 9.20 -4.89 10.53
N THR A 109 10.26 -5.35 11.19
CA THR A 109 11.47 -4.55 11.38
C THR A 109 12.27 -4.44 10.08
N VAL A 110 12.75 -3.24 9.81
CA VAL A 110 13.73 -2.94 8.77
C VAL A 110 14.70 -1.89 9.29
N GLY A 111 15.95 -2.29 9.48
CA GLY A 111 16.96 -1.45 10.12
C GLY A 111 16.56 -0.97 11.51
N GLY A 112 16.73 0.33 11.73
CA GLY A 112 16.40 1.00 13.02
C GLY A 112 14.92 1.31 13.22
N GLY A 113 14.00 0.80 12.40
CA GLY A 113 12.57 1.08 12.52
C GLY A 113 11.68 -0.09 12.13
N ALA A 114 10.37 0.12 12.18
CA ALA A 114 9.37 -0.87 11.83
C ALA A 114 8.35 -0.33 10.81
N VAL A 115 7.76 -1.23 10.05
CA VAL A 115 6.62 -0.99 9.18
C VAL A 115 5.44 -1.75 9.76
N ARG A 116 4.39 -1.02 10.16
CA ARG A 116 3.21 -1.58 10.80
C ARG A 116 2.08 -1.84 9.82
N ALA A 117 1.52 -3.03 9.85
CA ALA A 117 0.34 -3.41 9.09
C ALA A 117 -0.94 -2.83 9.71
N LEU A 118 -1.79 -2.25 8.89
CA LEU A 118 -3.12 -1.75 9.23
C LEU A 118 -4.13 -2.44 8.31
N HIS A 119 -4.86 -3.41 8.81
CA HIS A 119 -5.91 -4.09 8.01
C HIS A 119 -7.03 -3.10 7.69
N THR A 120 -7.26 -2.88 6.42
CA THR A 120 -8.17 -1.87 5.86
C THR A 120 -9.05 -2.48 4.77
N PRO A 121 -9.92 -3.45 5.11
CA PRO A 121 -10.74 -4.15 4.14
C PRO A 121 -11.73 -3.25 3.41
N GLY A 122 -12.16 -3.70 2.23
CA GLY A 122 -13.19 -3.08 1.40
C GLY A 122 -12.85 -3.14 -0.09
N HIS A 123 -11.71 -2.63 -0.53
CA HIS A 123 -11.25 -2.83 -1.92
C HIS A 123 -11.03 -4.33 -2.20
N THR A 124 -10.33 -5.01 -1.29
CA THR A 124 -10.34 -6.47 -1.16
C THR A 124 -10.57 -6.85 0.31
N PRO A 125 -10.95 -8.11 0.62
CA PRO A 125 -11.15 -8.55 2.01
C PRO A 125 -9.90 -8.46 2.88
N GLY A 126 -8.71 -8.61 2.29
CA GLY A 126 -7.43 -8.57 3.01
C GLY A 126 -6.63 -7.30 2.78
N SER A 127 -7.17 -6.27 2.12
CA SER A 127 -6.47 -5.01 1.89
C SER A 127 -5.82 -4.50 3.16
N THR A 128 -4.53 -4.18 3.06
CA THR A 128 -3.70 -3.76 4.19
C THR A 128 -2.86 -2.55 3.80
N CYS A 129 -3.01 -1.48 4.56
CA CYS A 129 -2.09 -0.36 4.47
C CYS A 129 -0.87 -0.61 5.36
N TYR A 130 0.28 -0.06 4.99
CA TYR A 130 1.51 -0.18 5.77
C TYR A 130 2.00 1.19 6.21
N LEU A 131 2.29 1.36 7.50
CA LEU A 131 2.73 2.63 8.07
C LEU A 131 4.19 2.55 8.50
N ALA A 132 5.03 3.42 7.93
CA ALA A 132 6.40 3.67 8.32
C ALA A 132 6.53 5.12 8.80
N GLY A 133 6.61 5.34 10.11
CA GLY A 133 6.65 6.68 10.69
C GLY A 133 5.48 7.57 10.25
N ARG A 134 5.75 8.52 9.35
CA ARG A 134 4.76 9.43 8.75
C ARG A 134 4.46 9.14 7.28
N VAL A 135 4.79 7.96 6.80
CA VAL A 135 4.52 7.52 5.42
C VAL A 135 3.60 6.30 5.46
N LEU A 136 2.48 6.40 4.76
CA LEU A 136 1.46 5.36 4.65
C LEU A 136 1.42 4.82 3.21
N PHE A 137 1.75 3.57 3.02
CA PHE A 137 1.52 2.85 1.77
C PHE A 137 0.08 2.35 1.78
N SER A 138 -0.79 2.97 1.01
CA SER A 138 -2.24 2.70 1.07
C SER A 138 -2.71 1.61 0.12
N GLY A 139 -1.85 1.11 -0.78
CA GLY A 139 -2.32 0.26 -1.88
C GLY A 139 -3.52 0.91 -2.56
N ASP A 140 -4.55 0.14 -2.81
CA ASP A 140 -5.76 0.59 -3.48
C ASP A 140 -6.91 0.95 -2.51
N VAL A 141 -6.56 1.29 -1.26
CA VAL A 141 -7.55 1.72 -0.27
C VAL A 141 -7.85 3.21 -0.36
N LEU A 142 -6.80 4.05 -0.51
CA LEU A 142 -6.93 5.51 -0.50
C LEU A 142 -6.02 6.16 -1.53
N PHE A 143 -6.62 7.00 -2.37
CA PHE A 143 -5.99 7.79 -3.43
C PHE A 143 -6.29 9.29 -3.25
N PRO A 144 -5.59 10.18 -3.95
CA PRO A 144 -6.09 11.54 -4.16
C PRO A 144 -7.50 11.48 -4.76
N GLY A 145 -8.44 12.18 -4.13
CA GLY A 145 -9.82 12.26 -4.61
C GLY A 145 -10.74 11.13 -4.17
N GLY A 146 -10.26 10.12 -3.41
CA GLY A 146 -11.18 9.13 -2.86
C GLY A 146 -10.64 7.72 -2.65
N PRO A 147 -11.53 6.75 -2.38
CA PRO A 147 -11.18 5.35 -2.21
C PRO A 147 -10.89 4.67 -3.55
N GLY A 148 -10.22 3.55 -3.51
CA GLY A 148 -10.12 2.66 -4.66
C GLY A 148 -11.47 2.04 -5.04
N ARG A 149 -11.52 1.51 -6.26
CA ARG A 149 -12.72 0.88 -6.82
C ARG A 149 -13.24 -0.22 -5.90
N THR A 150 -14.56 -0.28 -5.76
CA THR A 150 -15.27 -1.30 -4.99
C THR A 150 -16.25 -2.10 -5.84
N GLN A 151 -16.55 -3.34 -5.45
CA GLN A 151 -17.39 -4.26 -6.25
C GLN A 151 -18.86 -4.20 -5.85
N SER A 152 -19.18 -3.67 -4.66
CA SER A 152 -20.54 -3.55 -4.15
C SER A 152 -20.68 -2.34 -3.24
N PRO A 153 -21.93 -1.90 -2.95
CA PRO A 153 -22.19 -0.87 -1.95
C PRO A 153 -21.67 -1.22 -0.56
N ALA A 154 -21.69 -2.50 -0.18
CA ALA A 154 -21.18 -2.97 1.10
C ALA A 154 -19.64 -2.82 1.17
N ASP A 155 -18.93 -3.10 0.08
CA ASP A 155 -17.49 -2.93 0.01
C ASP A 155 -17.10 -1.45 0.09
N LEU A 156 -17.87 -0.55 -0.56
CA LEU A 156 -17.64 0.89 -0.43
C LEU A 156 -17.83 1.36 1.01
N GLN A 157 -18.89 0.95 1.68
CA GLN A 157 -19.12 1.27 3.08
C GLN A 157 -18.00 0.74 3.98
N GLN A 158 -17.52 -0.48 3.71
CA GLN A 158 -16.40 -1.06 4.43
C GLN A 158 -15.11 -0.28 4.19
N THR A 159 -14.81 0.11 2.95
CA THR A 159 -13.63 0.93 2.62
C THR A 159 -13.70 2.29 3.31
N ILE A 160 -14.85 2.97 3.29
CA ILE A 160 -15.06 4.24 4.00
C ILE A 160 -14.85 4.05 5.51
N ALA A 161 -15.37 2.98 6.10
CA ALA A 161 -15.15 2.68 7.51
C ALA A 161 -13.66 2.44 7.81
N SER A 162 -12.97 1.68 6.98
CA SER A 162 -11.52 1.46 7.09
C SER A 162 -10.74 2.77 7.06
N ILE A 163 -11.02 3.64 6.09
CA ILE A 163 -10.36 4.94 5.95
C ILE A 163 -10.64 5.83 7.17
N THR A 164 -11.91 6.01 7.53
CA THR A 164 -12.31 6.95 8.57
C THR A 164 -11.89 6.51 9.97
N GLN A 165 -11.93 5.21 10.26
CA GLN A 165 -11.63 4.67 11.59
C GLN A 165 -10.15 4.31 11.79
N ARG A 166 -9.44 3.97 10.71
CA ARG A 166 -8.06 3.47 10.79
C ARG A 166 -7.02 4.45 10.28
N LEU A 167 -7.32 5.18 9.20
CA LEU A 167 -6.35 6.07 8.58
C LEU A 167 -6.51 7.52 9.06
N TYR A 168 -7.73 8.02 9.21
CA TYR A 168 -7.96 9.40 9.66
C TYR A 168 -7.55 9.71 11.11
N PRO A 169 -7.37 8.77 12.03
CA PRO A 169 -6.68 9.03 13.30
C PRO A 169 -5.19 9.36 13.17
N LEU A 170 -4.56 9.08 12.01
CA LEU A 170 -3.17 9.44 11.75
C LEU A 170 -3.02 10.98 11.64
N PRO A 171 -1.83 11.53 11.90
CA PRO A 171 -1.55 12.94 11.72
C PRO A 171 -1.87 13.44 10.30
N GLU A 172 -2.32 14.70 10.17
CA GLU A 172 -2.73 15.27 8.89
C GLU A 172 -1.61 15.36 7.85
N ASP A 173 -0.37 15.54 8.33
CA ASP A 173 0.84 15.57 7.49
C ASP A 173 1.37 14.17 7.13
N THR A 174 0.67 13.08 7.51
CA THR A 174 1.03 11.73 7.05
C THR A 174 0.89 11.67 5.54
N LEU A 175 2.01 11.38 4.87
CA LEU A 175 2.08 11.20 3.43
C LEU A 175 1.41 9.88 3.06
N VAL A 176 0.54 9.89 2.06
CA VAL A 176 -0.15 8.70 1.53
C VAL A 176 0.41 8.37 0.16
N LEU A 177 0.97 7.18 0.04
CA LEU A 177 1.58 6.61 -1.15
C LEU A 177 0.71 5.45 -1.66
N PRO A 178 -0.14 5.67 -2.69
CA PRO A 178 -1.09 4.68 -3.17
C PRO A 178 -0.48 3.65 -4.11
N GLY A 179 -1.24 2.59 -4.43
CA GLY A 179 -0.84 1.54 -5.37
C GLY A 179 -0.69 2.02 -6.82
N HIS A 180 -1.29 3.16 -7.18
CA HIS A 180 -1.22 3.77 -8.51
C HIS A 180 -1.18 5.29 -8.41
N GLY A 181 -0.57 5.93 -9.41
CA GLY A 181 -0.67 7.37 -9.63
C GLY A 181 -0.03 8.25 -8.55
N ALA A 182 -0.64 9.41 -8.32
CA ALA A 182 -0.08 10.47 -7.49
C ALA A 182 -0.28 10.26 -5.98
N ASP A 183 0.54 10.95 -5.18
CA ASP A 183 0.51 10.94 -3.72
C ASP A 183 -0.52 11.93 -3.18
N THR A 184 -0.92 11.75 -1.91
CA THR A 184 -1.76 12.69 -1.17
C THR A 184 -1.32 12.74 0.29
N THR A 185 -2.09 13.41 1.14
CA THR A 185 -1.93 13.41 2.60
C THR A 185 -3.22 13.02 3.30
N ILE A 186 -3.11 12.57 4.54
CA ILE A 186 -4.31 12.32 5.38
C ILE A 186 -5.15 13.59 5.51
N GLY A 187 -4.52 14.76 5.63
CA GLY A 187 -5.23 16.04 5.75
C GLY A 187 -6.01 16.41 4.49
N ASP A 188 -5.42 16.21 3.30
CA ASP A 188 -6.11 16.45 2.02
C ASP A 188 -7.31 15.53 1.88
N SER A 189 -7.09 14.22 2.09
CA SER A 189 -8.14 13.21 2.02
C SER A 189 -9.30 13.48 2.98
N ARG A 190 -9.03 13.94 4.21
CA ARG A 190 -10.08 14.34 5.16
C ARG A 190 -10.94 15.49 4.63
N ARG A 191 -10.30 16.49 3.98
CA ARG A 191 -11.04 17.63 3.39
C ARG A 191 -11.93 17.18 2.24
N GLU A 192 -11.42 16.30 1.38
CA GLU A 192 -12.18 15.73 0.26
C GLU A 192 -13.35 14.88 0.78
N TYR A 193 -13.12 14.03 1.78
CA TYR A 193 -14.18 13.24 2.41
C TYR A 193 -15.25 14.10 3.11
N ALA A 194 -14.88 15.19 3.75
CA ALA A 194 -15.84 16.11 4.36
C ALA A 194 -16.81 16.69 3.32
N ALA A 195 -16.32 17.04 2.12
CA ALA A 195 -17.16 17.48 1.02
C ALA A 195 -18.07 16.37 0.51
N PHE A 196 -17.57 15.14 0.38
CA PHE A 196 -18.35 13.97 -0.01
C PHE A 196 -19.46 13.67 1.01
N SER A 197 -19.11 13.52 2.29
CA SER A 197 -20.03 13.11 3.36
C SER A 197 -21.12 14.14 3.67
N SER A 198 -20.97 15.39 3.23
CA SER A 198 -21.98 16.44 3.37
C SER A 198 -23.15 16.34 2.37
N ARG A 199 -23.03 15.44 1.38
CA ARG A 199 -24.03 15.25 0.32
C ARG A 199 -24.80 13.95 0.50
N GLN A 200 -25.98 13.87 -0.09
CA GLN A 200 -26.71 12.60 -0.19
C GLN A 200 -26.18 11.81 -1.39
N HIS A 201 -26.04 10.53 -1.22
CA HIS A 201 -25.59 9.61 -2.24
C HIS A 201 -26.63 8.51 -2.50
N PRO A 202 -26.67 7.95 -3.72
CA PRO A 202 -27.51 6.78 -4.01
C PRO A 202 -27.15 5.63 -3.06
N PRO A 203 -28.15 4.85 -2.59
CA PRO A 203 -27.90 3.73 -1.66
C PRO A 203 -27.10 2.58 -2.27
N ASP A 204 -27.06 2.52 -3.59
CA ASP A 204 -26.34 1.53 -4.39
C ASP A 204 -24.99 2.06 -4.93
N LEU A 205 -24.51 3.22 -4.44
CA LEU A 205 -23.24 3.81 -4.83
C LEU A 205 -22.09 2.82 -4.56
N HIS A 206 -21.27 2.54 -5.58
CA HIS A 206 -20.04 1.76 -5.52
C HIS A 206 -19.24 1.92 -6.83
N GLY A 207 -18.15 1.20 -7.00
CA GLY A 207 -17.29 1.31 -8.17
C GLY A 207 -16.21 2.37 -7.98
N ASP A 208 -15.94 3.14 -9.03
CA ASP A 208 -14.99 4.25 -8.98
C ASP A 208 -15.68 5.49 -8.41
N VAL A 209 -15.54 5.70 -7.11
CA VAL A 209 -16.19 6.80 -6.39
C VAL A 209 -15.19 7.92 -6.11
N LEU A 210 -15.50 9.13 -6.58
CA LEU A 210 -14.71 10.32 -6.25
C LEU A 210 -15.39 11.13 -5.14
N TRP A 211 -14.59 11.58 -4.16
CA TRP A 211 -15.05 12.43 -3.08
C TRP A 211 -15.18 13.90 -3.49
N ALA A 212 -14.32 14.33 -4.42
CA ALA A 212 -14.40 15.62 -5.07
C ALA A 212 -15.12 15.44 -6.42
N GLY A 213 -16.43 15.49 -6.43
CA GLY A 213 -17.26 15.40 -7.63
C GLY A 213 -18.24 16.56 -7.70
#